data_26514b32853e9deeca1aa4a3f2fd22b7
#
_entry.id   26514b32853e9deeca1aa4a3f2fd22b7
#
_cell.length_a   1.000
_cell.length_b   1.000
_cell.length_c   1.000
_cell.angle_alpha   90.00
_cell.angle_beta   90.00
_cell.angle_gamma   90.00
#
_symmetry.space_group_name_H-M   'P 1'
#
loop_
_entity.id
_entity.type
_entity.pdbx_description
1 polymer ?
#
loop_
_entity_poly.entity_id
_entity_poly.type
_entity_poly.pdbx_seq_one_letter_code
_entity_poly.pdbx_strand_id
1 'polypeptide(L)'
;MSSGLAMTGSAHRKWWVLGSLWTLYASFGLVAGSLAPLLSHIRVELNMSHAAMGAALGAWPFVYLAVSAIAGKLLDRYGLRVGLAAGSVLIGASGLLRALAQSGSSLWLAVAVFGLGGPFISVGAPKLVTEWFSADERGLAVGLYSTASSLGAITALVIADPLRVVTGDWRWVMVIFGTVSLTSGLLWVVVSSLTPVDQKPELTNEQYDGLWRDQTVRRILFLAFTIFFVGHALNGWMPEMLRTGPWSTRGAAWLTAGGITVGVIGSLIIPGRVNPHKRPQFLTMMFIAMGISVWALTVSSQTLHLFAIAVIGIVRVSSVPMAMLLLMSSRSVPDARMGVAGGLFFTAGELGGVSGPWIIGIARQNSADFGSSVAVLSLMAAVSAFACWRFWRSGFLDHA
;
A
#
# COMPACT_ATOMS: atom_id res chain seq x y z
N MET A 1 -22.66 -25.41 -34.58
CA MET A 1 -22.05 -25.93 -33.34
C MET A 1 -20.64 -25.38 -33.04
N SER A 2 -20.06 -24.52 -33.89
CA SER A 2 -18.67 -23.97 -33.68
C SER A 2 -18.61 -22.67 -32.86
N SER A 3 -19.73 -21.95 -32.68
CA SER A 3 -19.74 -20.69 -31.91
C SER A 3 -19.77 -20.87 -30.38
N GLY A 4 -20.27 -21.99 -29.87
CA GLY A 4 -20.35 -22.25 -28.43
C GLY A 4 -19.00 -22.61 -27.78
N LEU A 5 -18.11 -23.28 -28.53
CA LEU A 5 -16.79 -23.65 -28.03
C LEU A 5 -15.81 -22.45 -27.98
N ALA A 6 -15.98 -21.48 -28.86
CA ALA A 6 -15.15 -20.26 -28.85
C ALA A 6 -15.51 -19.32 -27.67
N MET A 7 -16.77 -19.24 -27.28
CA MET A 7 -17.24 -18.40 -26.18
C MET A 7 -16.84 -18.96 -24.81
N THR A 8 -16.83 -20.27 -24.61
CA THR A 8 -16.36 -20.90 -23.35
C THR A 8 -14.87 -20.74 -23.16
N GLY A 9 -14.07 -20.78 -24.25
CA GLY A 9 -12.63 -20.56 -24.19
C GLY A 9 -12.25 -19.12 -23.77
N SER A 10 -13.01 -18.10 -24.16
CA SER A 10 -12.77 -16.71 -23.79
C SER A 10 -13.13 -16.41 -22.32
N ALA A 11 -14.20 -17.02 -21.81
CA ALA A 11 -14.63 -16.85 -20.43
C ALA A 11 -13.62 -17.36 -19.39
N HIS A 12 -12.93 -18.47 -19.69
CA HIS A 12 -11.89 -18.99 -18.78
C HIS A 12 -10.58 -18.20 -18.88
N ARG A 13 -10.25 -17.63 -20.02
CA ARG A 13 -8.98 -16.90 -20.23
C ARG A 13 -8.84 -15.67 -19.35
N LYS A 14 -9.91 -14.89 -19.16
CA LYS A 14 -9.89 -13.69 -18.29
C LYS A 14 -9.51 -14.01 -16.85
N TRP A 15 -9.92 -15.17 -16.32
CA TRP A 15 -9.58 -15.60 -14.97
C TRP A 15 -8.10 -16.03 -14.84
N TRP A 16 -7.51 -16.64 -15.87
CA TRP A 16 -6.06 -16.91 -15.93
C TRP A 16 -5.24 -15.60 -15.96
N VAL A 17 -5.70 -14.61 -16.73
CA VAL A 17 -5.09 -13.28 -16.76
C VAL A 17 -5.20 -12.61 -15.40
N LEU A 18 -6.36 -12.66 -14.75
CA LEU A 18 -6.54 -12.15 -13.39
C LEU A 18 -5.67 -12.90 -12.38
N GLY A 19 -5.56 -14.22 -12.48
CA GLY A 19 -4.70 -15.04 -11.63
C GLY A 19 -3.22 -14.64 -11.76
N SER A 20 -2.73 -14.43 -12.98
CA SER A 20 -1.36 -13.96 -13.21
C SER A 20 -1.14 -12.53 -12.70
N LEU A 21 -2.12 -11.61 -12.85
CA LEU A 21 -2.09 -10.30 -12.22
C LEU A 21 -2.06 -10.41 -10.69
N TRP A 22 -2.83 -11.34 -10.13
CA TRP A 22 -2.85 -11.61 -8.69
C TRP A 22 -1.45 -12.01 -8.18
N THR A 23 -0.72 -12.90 -8.91
CA THR A 23 0.65 -13.28 -8.53
C THR A 23 1.62 -12.12 -8.60
N LEU A 24 1.49 -11.21 -9.61
CA LEU A 24 2.26 -9.98 -9.69
C LEU A 24 2.01 -9.08 -8.47
N TYR A 25 0.75 -8.89 -8.12
CA TYR A 25 0.38 -8.04 -6.99
C TYR A 25 0.77 -8.66 -5.64
N ALA A 26 0.73 -9.99 -5.52
CA ALA A 26 1.23 -10.71 -4.34
C ALA A 26 2.75 -10.53 -4.20
N SER A 27 3.51 -10.66 -5.30
CA SER A 27 4.96 -10.44 -5.28
C SER A 27 5.33 -8.98 -4.97
N PHE A 28 4.53 -8.00 -5.43
CA PHE A 28 4.65 -6.61 -5.02
C PHE A 28 4.57 -6.48 -3.49
N GLY A 29 3.51 -7.03 -2.87
CA GLY A 29 3.34 -7.01 -1.42
C GLY A 29 4.47 -7.72 -0.67
N LEU A 30 4.93 -8.85 -1.19
CA LEU A 30 6.02 -9.64 -0.65
C LEU A 30 7.33 -8.84 -0.56
N VAL A 31 7.74 -8.20 -1.67
CA VAL A 31 8.97 -7.40 -1.72
C VAL A 31 8.82 -6.10 -0.92
N ALA A 32 7.65 -5.44 -0.97
CA ALA A 32 7.37 -4.25 -0.18
C ALA A 32 7.49 -4.51 1.33
N GLY A 33 6.95 -5.64 1.80
CA GLY A 33 6.93 -6.03 3.22
C GLY A 33 8.25 -6.62 3.74
N SER A 34 9.23 -6.92 2.88
CA SER A 34 10.40 -7.74 3.22
C SER A 34 11.32 -7.15 4.29
N LEU A 35 11.45 -5.83 4.36
CA LEU A 35 12.39 -5.15 5.28
C LEU A 35 11.88 -5.10 6.72
N ALA A 36 10.57 -4.95 6.92
CA ALA A 36 9.99 -4.71 8.24
C ALA A 36 10.32 -5.77 9.30
N PRO A 37 10.19 -7.10 9.02
CA PRO A 37 10.54 -8.14 9.99
C PRO A 37 12.04 -8.30 10.22
N LEU A 38 12.88 -7.81 9.31
CA LEU A 38 14.35 -7.93 9.34
C LEU A 38 15.05 -6.62 9.69
N LEU A 39 14.29 -5.57 9.99
CA LEU A 39 14.76 -4.19 10.16
C LEU A 39 15.94 -4.09 11.11
N SER A 40 15.86 -4.68 12.30
CA SER A 40 16.93 -4.61 13.31
C SER A 40 18.21 -5.29 12.86
N HIS A 41 18.13 -6.44 12.18
CA HIS A 41 19.29 -7.17 11.68
C HIS A 41 20.00 -6.37 10.59
N ILE A 42 19.25 -5.88 9.59
CA ILE A 42 19.77 -5.08 8.50
C ILE A 42 20.40 -3.78 9.02
N ARG A 43 19.71 -3.08 9.95
CA ARG A 43 20.18 -1.83 10.53
C ARG A 43 21.51 -1.98 11.26
N VAL A 44 21.63 -3.02 12.08
CA VAL A 44 22.86 -3.28 12.84
C VAL A 44 24.00 -3.64 11.90
N GLU A 45 23.78 -4.53 10.96
CA GLU A 45 24.83 -5.00 10.05
C GLU A 45 25.35 -3.89 9.12
N LEU A 46 24.44 -3.05 8.59
CA LEU A 46 24.81 -1.93 7.72
C LEU A 46 25.19 -0.66 8.48
N ASN A 47 25.34 -0.72 9.82
CA ASN A 47 25.65 0.41 10.71
C ASN A 47 24.75 1.64 10.48
N MET A 48 23.44 1.41 10.26
CA MET A 48 22.48 2.47 9.99
C MET A 48 21.90 3.06 11.27
N SER A 49 21.73 4.39 11.29
CA SER A 49 20.88 5.03 12.29
C SER A 49 19.40 4.69 12.06
N HIS A 50 18.54 4.90 13.06
CA HIS A 50 17.09 4.72 12.88
C HIS A 50 16.53 5.69 11.84
N ALA A 51 17.06 6.94 11.78
CA ALA A 51 16.66 7.91 10.76
C ALA A 51 17.04 7.45 9.35
N ALA A 52 18.26 6.90 9.17
CA ALA A 52 18.69 6.35 7.87
C ALA A 52 17.84 5.14 7.45
N MET A 53 17.46 4.27 8.40
CA MET A 53 16.57 3.16 8.12
C MET A 53 15.16 3.63 7.77
N GLY A 54 14.63 4.63 8.47
CA GLY A 54 13.35 5.26 8.14
C GLY A 54 13.35 5.90 6.75
N ALA A 55 14.44 6.57 6.37
CA ALA A 55 14.64 7.12 5.03
C ALA A 55 14.68 6.00 3.96
N ALA A 56 15.32 4.87 4.24
CA ALA A 56 15.34 3.72 3.34
C ALA A 56 13.92 3.12 3.16
N LEU A 57 13.12 3.02 4.22
CA LEU A 57 11.71 2.60 4.13
C LEU A 57 10.85 3.58 3.31
N GLY A 58 11.15 4.88 3.37
CA GLY A 58 10.48 5.93 2.59
C GLY A 58 10.97 6.08 1.14
N ALA A 59 12.02 5.36 0.74
CA ALA A 59 12.63 5.54 -0.58
C ALA A 59 11.70 5.14 -1.74
N TRP A 60 10.97 4.05 -1.61
CA TRP A 60 10.08 3.59 -2.67
C TRP A 60 8.85 4.50 -2.86
N PRO A 61 8.16 5.00 -1.81
CA PRO A 61 7.08 5.97 -2.01
C PRO A 61 7.57 7.28 -2.65
N PHE A 62 8.79 7.70 -2.32
CA PHE A 62 9.41 8.89 -2.90
C PHE A 62 9.54 8.77 -4.43
N VAL A 63 10.10 7.66 -4.91
CA VAL A 63 10.25 7.41 -6.36
C VAL A 63 8.90 7.10 -7.00
N TYR A 64 8.06 6.35 -6.33
CA TYR A 64 6.70 6.03 -6.77
C TYR A 64 5.89 7.29 -7.10
N LEU A 65 5.97 8.31 -6.25
CA LEU A 65 5.32 9.60 -6.46
C LEU A 65 5.68 10.22 -7.82
N ALA A 66 6.98 10.24 -8.16
CA ALA A 66 7.46 10.82 -9.41
C ALA A 66 7.06 9.99 -10.64
N VAL A 67 7.02 8.66 -10.50
CA VAL A 67 6.81 7.73 -11.61
C VAL A 67 5.32 7.45 -11.88
N SER A 68 4.45 7.56 -10.87
CA SER A 68 3.04 7.20 -11.01
C SER A 68 2.31 7.96 -12.12
N ALA A 69 2.57 9.26 -12.26
CA ALA A 69 2.01 10.09 -13.33
C ALA A 69 2.49 9.69 -14.74
N ILE A 70 3.70 9.11 -14.83
CA ILE A 70 4.32 8.69 -16.09
C ILE A 70 3.92 7.26 -16.44
N ALA A 71 3.75 6.41 -15.43
CA ALA A 71 3.43 5.00 -15.59
C ALA A 71 2.12 4.79 -16.37
N GLY A 72 1.08 5.58 -16.10
CA GLY A 72 -0.17 5.55 -16.85
C GLY A 72 0.04 5.79 -18.33
N LYS A 73 0.78 6.85 -18.69
CA LYS A 73 1.11 7.18 -20.10
C LYS A 73 1.93 6.09 -20.79
N LEU A 74 2.87 5.47 -20.04
CA LEU A 74 3.68 4.37 -20.57
C LEU A 74 2.84 3.11 -20.78
N LEU A 75 1.91 2.81 -19.86
CA LEU A 75 0.95 1.71 -20.00
C LEU A 75 0.02 1.92 -21.20
N ASP A 76 -0.40 3.17 -21.46
CA ASP A 76 -1.23 3.50 -22.63
C ASP A 76 -0.42 3.35 -23.93
N ARG A 77 0.86 3.76 -23.91
CA ARG A 77 1.73 3.73 -25.09
C ARG A 77 2.22 2.33 -25.46
N TYR A 78 2.68 1.56 -24.46
CA TYR A 78 3.34 0.26 -24.67
C TYR A 78 2.46 -0.94 -24.34
N GLY A 79 1.25 -0.70 -23.82
CA GLY A 79 0.29 -1.72 -23.44
C GLY A 79 0.57 -2.38 -22.09
N LEU A 80 -0.47 -3.02 -21.53
CA LEU A 80 -0.43 -3.68 -20.23
C LEU A 80 0.60 -4.81 -20.15
N ARG A 81 0.75 -5.57 -21.23
CA ARG A 81 1.69 -6.70 -21.26
C ARG A 81 3.12 -6.27 -20.93
N VAL A 82 3.61 -5.26 -21.64
CA VAL A 82 4.97 -4.74 -21.47
C VAL A 82 5.11 -3.99 -20.15
N GLY A 83 4.14 -3.14 -19.80
CA GLY A 83 4.20 -2.33 -18.59
C GLY A 83 4.20 -3.17 -17.31
N LEU A 84 3.30 -4.15 -17.19
CA LEU A 84 3.24 -5.03 -16.02
C LEU A 84 4.49 -5.93 -15.90
N ALA A 85 5.02 -6.43 -17.05
CA ALA A 85 6.28 -7.17 -17.08
C ALA A 85 7.46 -6.30 -16.62
N ALA A 86 7.58 -5.07 -17.13
CA ALA A 86 8.61 -4.12 -16.72
C ALA A 86 8.51 -3.77 -15.23
N GLY A 87 7.29 -3.55 -14.72
CA GLY A 87 7.03 -3.35 -13.30
C GLY A 87 7.54 -4.50 -12.44
N SER A 88 7.23 -5.74 -12.83
CA SER A 88 7.68 -6.94 -12.14
C SER A 88 9.21 -7.10 -12.17
N VAL A 89 9.85 -6.83 -13.30
CA VAL A 89 11.33 -6.87 -13.41
C VAL A 89 11.96 -5.85 -12.47
N LEU A 90 11.45 -4.62 -12.40
CA LEU A 90 11.97 -3.58 -11.51
C LEU A 90 11.77 -3.95 -10.03
N ILE A 91 10.61 -4.51 -9.67
CA ILE A 91 10.33 -4.98 -8.30
C ILE A 91 11.28 -6.13 -7.93
N GLY A 92 11.45 -7.11 -8.82
CA GLY A 92 12.36 -8.23 -8.60
C GLY A 92 13.82 -7.77 -8.52
N ALA A 93 14.25 -6.87 -9.41
CA ALA A 93 15.57 -6.24 -9.37
C ALA A 93 15.80 -5.50 -8.05
N SER A 94 14.80 -4.77 -7.54
CA SER A 94 14.89 -4.16 -6.21
C SER A 94 15.17 -5.20 -5.12
N GLY A 95 14.48 -6.35 -5.14
CA GLY A 95 14.75 -7.44 -4.19
C GLY A 95 16.20 -7.91 -4.27
N LEU A 96 16.70 -8.20 -5.47
CA LEU A 96 18.08 -8.65 -5.68
C LEU A 96 19.11 -7.59 -5.29
N LEU A 97 18.87 -6.32 -5.64
CA LEU A 97 19.76 -5.20 -5.27
C LEU A 97 19.82 -4.98 -3.76
N ARG A 98 18.71 -5.21 -3.02
CA ARG A 98 18.72 -5.17 -1.54
C ARG A 98 19.67 -6.21 -0.97
N ALA A 99 19.75 -7.40 -1.56
CA ALA A 99 20.68 -8.44 -1.13
C ALA A 99 22.15 -8.04 -1.32
N LEU A 100 22.44 -7.17 -2.28
CA LEU A 100 23.79 -6.65 -2.55
C LEU A 100 24.13 -5.38 -1.73
N ALA A 101 23.22 -4.90 -0.90
CA ALA A 101 23.44 -3.68 -0.13
C ALA A 101 24.55 -3.87 0.92
N GLN A 102 25.51 -2.94 0.92
CA GLN A 102 26.64 -2.90 1.87
C GLN A 102 26.62 -1.63 2.75
N SER A 103 25.69 -0.74 2.51
CA SER A 103 25.54 0.52 3.25
C SER A 103 24.08 0.99 3.23
N GLY A 104 23.74 1.96 4.09
CA GLY A 104 22.41 2.56 4.10
C GLY A 104 22.05 3.25 2.79
N SER A 105 23.02 3.87 2.09
CA SER A 105 22.80 4.51 0.80
C SER A 105 22.54 3.49 -0.31
N SER A 106 23.28 2.39 -0.36
CA SER A 106 23.03 1.31 -1.33
C SER A 106 21.67 0.61 -1.07
N LEU A 107 21.28 0.42 0.19
CA LEU A 107 19.96 -0.07 0.54
C LEU A 107 18.86 0.90 0.11
N TRP A 108 19.04 2.22 0.34
CA TRP A 108 18.11 3.25 -0.09
C TRP A 108 17.88 3.21 -1.61
N LEU A 109 18.97 3.16 -2.40
CA LEU A 109 18.91 3.05 -3.85
C LEU A 109 18.18 1.76 -4.29
N ALA A 110 18.50 0.62 -3.67
CA ALA A 110 17.86 -0.65 -3.96
C ALA A 110 16.33 -0.61 -3.70
N VAL A 111 15.91 0.04 -2.61
CA VAL A 111 14.50 0.24 -2.28
C VAL A 111 13.84 1.25 -3.24
N ALA A 112 14.57 2.29 -3.67
CA ALA A 112 14.10 3.27 -4.64
C ALA A 112 13.74 2.63 -6.00
N VAL A 113 14.48 1.60 -6.42
CA VAL A 113 14.17 0.83 -7.65
C VAL A 113 12.78 0.18 -7.59
N PHE A 114 12.32 -0.26 -6.43
CA PHE A 114 10.96 -0.74 -6.25
C PHE A 114 9.93 0.35 -6.62
N GLY A 115 10.20 1.60 -6.24
CA GLY A 115 9.36 2.75 -6.56
C GLY A 115 9.23 3.02 -8.07
N LEU A 116 10.21 2.60 -8.89
CA LEU A 116 10.10 2.67 -10.35
C LEU A 116 9.11 1.64 -10.90
N GLY A 117 9.07 0.43 -10.32
CA GLY A 117 8.24 -0.68 -10.80
C GLY A 117 6.82 -0.68 -10.27
N GLY A 118 6.63 -0.21 -9.02
CA GLY A 118 5.35 -0.27 -8.32
C GLY A 118 4.17 0.35 -9.05
N PRO A 119 4.30 1.58 -9.61
CA PRO A 119 3.23 2.24 -10.34
C PRO A 119 2.69 1.46 -11.54
N PHE A 120 3.53 0.71 -12.24
CA PHE A 120 3.09 -0.12 -13.37
C PHE A 120 2.09 -1.20 -12.93
N ILE A 121 2.33 -1.81 -11.76
CA ILE A 121 1.44 -2.83 -11.22
C ILE A 121 0.14 -2.20 -10.70
N SER A 122 0.23 -1.14 -9.91
CA SER A 122 -0.94 -0.55 -9.24
C SER A 122 -1.85 0.24 -10.18
N VAL A 123 -1.31 0.90 -11.20
CA VAL A 123 -2.07 1.59 -12.24
C VAL A 123 -2.57 0.60 -13.30
N GLY A 124 -1.76 -0.41 -13.61
CA GLY A 124 -2.10 -1.43 -14.61
C GLY A 124 -3.22 -2.38 -14.16
N ALA A 125 -3.32 -2.69 -12.87
CA ALA A 125 -4.32 -3.63 -12.37
C ALA A 125 -5.78 -3.18 -12.61
N PRO A 126 -6.22 -1.97 -12.19
CA PRO A 126 -7.58 -1.51 -12.49
C PRO A 126 -7.81 -1.36 -13.99
N LYS A 127 -6.80 -0.93 -14.77
CA LYS A 127 -6.89 -0.85 -16.22
C LYS A 127 -7.16 -2.23 -16.84
N LEU A 128 -6.43 -3.26 -16.43
CA LEU A 128 -6.65 -4.64 -16.87
C LEU A 128 -8.09 -5.10 -16.58
N VAL A 129 -8.60 -4.80 -15.39
CA VAL A 129 -9.97 -5.19 -15.02
C VAL A 129 -11.01 -4.50 -15.91
N THR A 130 -10.82 -3.21 -16.23
CA THR A 130 -11.76 -2.50 -17.11
C THR A 130 -11.75 -3.04 -18.53
N GLU A 131 -10.63 -3.56 -19.01
CA GLU A 131 -10.47 -4.10 -20.37
C GLU A 131 -10.98 -5.54 -20.51
N TRP A 132 -10.84 -6.36 -19.46
CA TRP A 132 -11.13 -7.80 -19.54
C TRP A 132 -12.45 -8.22 -18.91
N PHE A 133 -13.05 -7.39 -18.05
CA PHE A 133 -14.24 -7.75 -17.29
C PHE A 133 -15.42 -6.84 -17.59
N SER A 134 -16.60 -7.43 -17.73
CA SER A 134 -17.87 -6.70 -17.86
C SER A 134 -18.16 -5.89 -16.59
N ALA A 135 -19.01 -4.87 -16.68
CA ALA A 135 -19.35 -4.00 -15.56
C ALA A 135 -19.79 -4.79 -14.30
N ASP A 136 -20.56 -5.86 -14.49
CA ASP A 136 -21.09 -6.71 -13.41
C ASP A 136 -20.01 -7.55 -12.73
N GLU A 137 -18.91 -7.88 -13.42
CA GLU A 137 -17.82 -8.71 -12.92
C GLU A 137 -16.66 -7.92 -12.31
N ARG A 138 -16.56 -6.61 -12.65
CA ARG A 138 -15.45 -5.75 -12.20
C ARG A 138 -15.33 -5.71 -10.68
N GLY A 139 -16.45 -5.68 -9.97
CA GLY A 139 -16.45 -5.66 -8.50
C GLY A 139 -15.73 -6.87 -7.91
N LEU A 140 -16.04 -8.08 -8.42
CA LEU A 140 -15.40 -9.31 -7.99
C LEU A 140 -13.91 -9.34 -8.37
N ALA A 141 -13.57 -8.94 -9.60
CA ALA A 141 -12.18 -8.94 -10.09
C ALA A 141 -11.30 -7.97 -9.28
N VAL A 142 -11.81 -6.76 -8.97
CA VAL A 142 -11.12 -5.78 -8.10
C VAL A 142 -10.95 -6.34 -6.69
N GLY A 143 -12.00 -6.92 -6.11
CA GLY A 143 -11.93 -7.54 -4.79
C GLY A 143 -10.84 -8.61 -4.73
N LEU A 144 -10.79 -9.50 -5.74
CA LEU A 144 -9.80 -10.57 -5.80
C LEU A 144 -8.37 -10.02 -5.90
N TYR A 145 -8.04 -9.16 -6.88
CA TYR A 145 -6.65 -8.72 -7.02
C TYR A 145 -6.20 -7.84 -5.84
N SER A 146 -7.10 -7.09 -5.22
CA SER A 146 -6.76 -6.21 -4.08
C SER A 146 -6.30 -6.99 -2.85
N THR A 147 -6.70 -8.26 -2.70
CA THR A 147 -6.21 -9.11 -1.59
C THR A 147 -4.75 -9.50 -1.76
N ALA A 148 -4.24 -9.53 -2.98
CA ALA A 148 -2.94 -10.11 -3.31
C ALA A 148 -1.77 -9.39 -2.61
N SER A 149 -1.72 -8.06 -2.67
CA SER A 149 -0.63 -7.30 -2.03
C SER A 149 -0.63 -7.45 -0.51
N SER A 150 -1.80 -7.52 0.11
CA SER A 150 -1.91 -7.77 1.56
C SER A 150 -1.44 -9.17 1.93
N LEU A 151 -1.81 -10.19 1.15
CA LEU A 151 -1.34 -11.56 1.36
C LEU A 151 0.17 -11.67 1.14
N GLY A 152 0.72 -10.99 0.14
CA GLY A 152 2.16 -10.90 -0.07
C GLY A 152 2.89 -10.28 1.12
N ALA A 153 2.38 -9.15 1.65
CA ALA A 153 2.94 -8.49 2.82
C ALA A 153 2.85 -9.36 4.09
N ILE A 154 1.71 -10.03 4.32
CA ILE A 154 1.54 -11.00 5.40
C ILE A 154 2.57 -12.13 5.28
N THR A 155 2.73 -12.68 4.07
CA THR A 155 3.72 -13.73 3.80
C THR A 155 5.14 -13.26 4.12
N ALA A 156 5.51 -12.02 3.70
CA ALA A 156 6.81 -11.45 4.05
C ALA A 156 7.01 -11.36 5.56
N LEU A 157 6.03 -10.83 6.30
CA LEU A 157 6.11 -10.70 7.76
C LEU A 157 6.33 -12.04 8.46
N VAL A 158 5.61 -13.07 8.02
CA VAL A 158 5.61 -14.38 8.70
C VAL A 158 6.83 -15.23 8.31
N ILE A 159 7.27 -15.16 7.05
CA ILE A 159 8.28 -16.08 6.50
C ILE A 159 9.69 -15.50 6.52
N ALA A 160 9.88 -14.15 6.51
CA ALA A 160 11.19 -13.55 6.34
C ALA A 160 12.19 -13.93 7.44
N ASP A 161 11.81 -13.86 8.72
CA ASP A 161 12.74 -14.22 9.81
C ASP A 161 13.00 -15.74 9.88
N PRO A 162 12.02 -16.65 9.76
CA PRO A 162 12.29 -18.08 9.58
C PRO A 162 13.25 -18.39 8.43
N LEU A 163 13.06 -17.77 7.26
CA LEU A 163 13.98 -17.96 6.12
C LEU A 163 15.39 -17.45 6.46
N ARG A 164 15.52 -16.28 7.10
CA ARG A 164 16.81 -15.78 7.57
C ARG A 164 17.50 -16.78 8.51
N VAL A 165 16.75 -17.36 9.43
CA VAL A 165 17.31 -18.38 10.37
C VAL A 165 17.81 -19.61 9.63
N VAL A 166 17.04 -20.12 8.68
CA VAL A 166 17.39 -21.31 7.90
C VAL A 166 18.57 -21.06 6.95
N THR A 167 18.58 -19.88 6.31
CA THR A 167 19.63 -19.52 5.33
C THR A 167 20.89 -18.91 5.99
N GLY A 168 20.79 -18.48 7.25
CA GLY A 168 21.87 -17.83 8.00
C GLY A 168 22.05 -16.34 7.70
N ASP A 169 21.43 -15.81 6.62
CA ASP A 169 21.61 -14.40 6.20
C ASP A 169 20.29 -13.83 5.64
N TRP A 170 19.96 -12.59 6.03
CA TRP A 170 18.80 -11.85 5.53
C TRP A 170 18.87 -11.58 4.01
N ARG A 171 20.06 -11.56 3.42
CA ARG A 171 20.25 -11.35 1.98
C ARG A 171 19.57 -12.44 1.14
N TRP A 172 19.60 -13.68 1.59
CA TRP A 172 18.91 -14.77 0.91
C TRP A 172 17.40 -14.59 0.90
N VAL A 173 16.83 -13.98 1.93
CA VAL A 173 15.41 -13.63 1.94
C VAL A 173 15.08 -12.65 0.82
N MET A 174 15.94 -11.63 0.62
CA MET A 174 15.77 -10.65 -0.46
C MET A 174 15.93 -11.29 -1.84
N VAL A 175 16.90 -12.19 -2.01
CA VAL A 175 17.07 -12.98 -3.25
C VAL A 175 15.84 -13.81 -3.56
N ILE A 176 15.32 -14.55 -2.58
CA ILE A 176 14.13 -15.40 -2.76
C ILE A 176 12.93 -14.54 -3.16
N PHE A 177 12.66 -13.46 -2.44
CA PHE A 177 11.50 -12.62 -2.72
C PHE A 177 11.63 -11.87 -4.06
N GLY A 178 12.84 -11.41 -4.41
CA GLY A 178 13.13 -10.82 -5.71
C GLY A 178 12.92 -11.82 -6.86
N THR A 179 13.39 -13.07 -6.68
CA THR A 179 13.20 -14.13 -7.66
C THR A 179 11.73 -14.51 -7.83
N VAL A 180 10.94 -14.56 -6.74
CA VAL A 180 9.48 -14.76 -6.81
C VAL A 180 8.82 -13.67 -7.65
N SER A 181 9.26 -12.40 -7.52
CA SER A 181 8.73 -11.33 -8.36
C SER A 181 9.09 -11.50 -9.84
N LEU A 182 10.33 -11.88 -10.16
CA LEU A 182 10.75 -12.16 -11.54
C LEU A 182 9.98 -13.33 -12.16
N THR A 183 9.78 -14.41 -11.40
CA THR A 183 9.02 -15.59 -11.87
C THR A 183 7.54 -15.27 -12.08
N SER A 184 6.94 -14.42 -11.22
CA SER A 184 5.57 -13.94 -11.42
C SER A 184 5.45 -13.07 -12.69
N GLY A 185 6.49 -12.27 -12.99
CA GLY A 185 6.59 -11.51 -14.24
C GLY A 185 6.70 -12.40 -15.47
N LEU A 186 7.48 -13.47 -15.39
CA LEU A 186 7.57 -14.46 -16.46
C LEU A 186 6.22 -15.15 -16.69
N LEU A 187 5.54 -15.57 -15.62
CA LEU A 187 4.20 -16.13 -15.68
C LEU A 187 3.23 -15.17 -16.38
N TRP A 188 3.28 -13.87 -16.01
CA TRP A 188 2.48 -12.83 -16.66
C TRP A 188 2.77 -12.75 -18.17
N VAL A 189 4.04 -12.71 -18.57
CA VAL A 189 4.43 -12.66 -19.99
C VAL A 189 3.89 -13.87 -20.76
N VAL A 190 4.00 -15.08 -20.19
CA VAL A 190 3.50 -16.30 -20.80
C VAL A 190 1.98 -16.26 -20.94
N VAL A 191 1.24 -15.97 -19.86
CA VAL A 191 -0.24 -15.93 -19.87
C VAL A 191 -0.75 -14.86 -20.82
N SER A 192 -0.17 -13.64 -20.76
CA SER A 192 -0.59 -12.52 -21.62
C SER A 192 -0.24 -12.72 -23.10
N SER A 193 0.77 -13.56 -23.43
CA SER A 193 1.08 -13.90 -24.81
C SER A 193 0.05 -14.85 -25.46
N LEU A 194 -0.54 -15.70 -24.63
CA LEU A 194 -1.58 -16.64 -25.09
C LEU A 194 -2.95 -15.98 -25.24
N THR A 195 -3.06 -14.72 -24.84
CA THR A 195 -4.32 -13.96 -24.80
C THR A 195 -4.12 -12.55 -25.38
N PRO A 196 -3.84 -12.41 -26.69
CA PRO A 196 -3.64 -11.09 -27.30
C PRO A 196 -4.88 -10.23 -27.15
N VAL A 197 -4.68 -8.99 -26.69
CA VAL A 197 -5.70 -7.94 -26.65
C VAL A 197 -5.27 -6.86 -27.62
N ASP A 198 -6.10 -6.64 -28.65
CA ASP A 198 -5.95 -5.49 -29.52
C ASP A 198 -6.42 -4.24 -28.79
N GLN A 199 -5.49 -3.49 -28.24
CA GLN A 199 -5.78 -2.20 -27.61
C GLN A 199 -5.35 -1.07 -28.51
N LYS A 200 -6.31 -0.24 -28.88
CA LYS A 200 -6.01 1.11 -29.37
C LYS A 200 -5.84 2.00 -28.15
N PRO A 201 -4.72 2.72 -28.04
CA PRO A 201 -4.52 3.68 -26.95
C PRO A 201 -5.54 4.81 -27.08
N GLU A 202 -6.39 4.98 -26.08
CA GLU A 202 -7.18 6.19 -25.92
C GLU A 202 -6.31 7.23 -25.22
N LEU A 203 -5.78 8.19 -25.97
CA LEU A 203 -5.05 9.32 -25.42
C LEU A 203 -6.08 10.33 -24.89
N THR A 204 -6.40 10.26 -23.61
CA THR A 204 -7.14 11.32 -22.93
C THR A 204 -6.16 12.37 -22.44
N ASN A 205 -6.19 13.55 -23.06
CA ASN A 205 -5.54 14.75 -22.55
C ASN A 205 -6.38 15.29 -21.37
N GLU A 206 -6.23 14.71 -20.20
CA GLU A 206 -6.85 15.22 -18.98
C GLU A 206 -6.12 16.48 -18.49
N GLN A 207 -6.82 17.61 -18.54
CA GLN A 207 -6.33 18.86 -17.98
C GLN A 207 -6.39 18.84 -16.45
N TYR A 208 -5.23 18.91 -15.80
CA TYR A 208 -5.07 18.94 -14.33
C TYR A 208 -5.50 20.26 -13.67
N ASP A 209 -6.14 21.18 -14.40
CA ASP A 209 -6.38 22.56 -13.94
C ASP A 209 -7.48 22.67 -12.87
N GLY A 210 -7.07 23.18 -11.71
CA GLY A 210 -7.94 23.84 -10.73
C GLY A 210 -8.46 22.99 -9.56
N LEU A 211 -8.53 21.65 -9.62
CA LEU A 211 -9.10 20.84 -8.54
C LEU A 211 -8.37 21.01 -7.19
N TRP A 212 -7.05 21.14 -7.21
CA TRP A 212 -6.25 21.37 -6.00
C TRP A 212 -6.51 22.72 -5.31
N ARG A 213 -7.19 23.67 -5.99
CA ARG A 213 -7.58 24.99 -5.43
C ARG A 213 -8.88 24.90 -4.63
N ASP A 214 -9.72 23.89 -4.88
CA ASP A 214 -10.95 23.69 -4.12
C ASP A 214 -10.64 23.35 -2.67
N GLN A 215 -11.33 24.00 -1.74
CA GLN A 215 -11.09 23.84 -0.31
C GLN A 215 -11.42 22.43 0.19
N THR A 216 -12.45 21.83 -0.35
CA THR A 216 -12.89 20.47 -0.01
C THR A 216 -11.86 19.43 -0.49
N VAL A 217 -11.44 19.56 -1.74
CA VAL A 217 -10.40 18.71 -2.31
C VAL A 217 -9.11 18.81 -1.49
N ARG A 218 -8.63 20.03 -1.18
CA ARG A 218 -7.43 20.21 -0.34
C ARG A 218 -7.53 19.53 1.02
N ARG A 219 -8.69 19.58 1.67
CA ARG A 219 -8.90 18.89 2.96
C ARG A 219 -8.83 17.39 2.80
N ILE A 220 -9.40 16.82 1.72
CA ILE A 220 -9.32 15.39 1.44
C ILE A 220 -7.89 14.98 1.08
N LEU A 221 -7.14 15.80 0.33
CA LEU A 221 -5.73 15.59 0.05
C LEU A 221 -4.88 15.58 1.34
N PHE A 222 -5.16 16.50 2.26
CA PHE A 222 -4.52 16.53 3.57
C PHE A 222 -4.85 15.27 4.40
N LEU A 223 -6.10 14.81 4.35
CA LEU A 223 -6.50 13.55 4.98
C LEU A 223 -5.75 12.36 4.34
N ALA A 224 -5.61 12.33 3.02
CA ALA A 224 -4.81 11.31 2.34
C ALA A 224 -3.36 11.32 2.84
N PHE A 225 -2.73 12.49 2.93
CA PHE A 225 -1.38 12.63 3.49
C PHE A 225 -1.27 12.00 4.89
N THR A 226 -2.19 12.31 5.80
CA THR A 226 -2.13 11.79 7.18
C THR A 226 -2.38 10.29 7.25
N ILE A 227 -3.30 9.75 6.44
CA ILE A 227 -3.59 8.32 6.34
C ILE A 227 -2.34 7.55 5.89
N PHE A 228 -1.70 8.01 4.83
CA PHE A 228 -0.52 7.35 4.28
C PHE A 228 0.71 7.52 5.17
N PHE A 229 0.84 8.68 5.83
CA PHE A 229 1.88 8.90 6.84
C PHE A 229 1.83 7.81 7.92
N VAL A 230 0.68 7.65 8.57
CA VAL A 230 0.49 6.65 9.62
C VAL A 230 0.58 5.24 9.04
N GLY A 231 -0.02 5.00 7.88
CA GLY A 231 -0.04 3.71 7.21
C GLY A 231 1.36 3.18 6.88
N HIS A 232 2.20 3.98 6.23
CA HIS A 232 3.56 3.57 5.84
C HIS A 232 4.51 3.52 7.03
N ALA A 233 4.38 4.45 7.98
CA ALA A 233 5.14 4.39 9.21
C ALA A 233 4.90 3.07 9.97
N LEU A 234 3.64 2.70 10.18
CA LEU A 234 3.29 1.45 10.85
C LEU A 234 3.66 0.21 10.03
N ASN A 235 3.57 0.27 8.68
CA ASN A 235 4.04 -0.83 7.84
C ASN A 235 5.53 -1.13 8.05
N GLY A 236 6.35 -0.10 8.16
CA GLY A 236 7.78 -0.25 8.32
C GLY A 236 8.20 -0.57 9.76
N TRP A 237 7.62 0.12 10.73
CA TRP A 237 8.13 0.12 12.11
C TRP A 237 7.34 -0.76 13.08
N MET A 238 6.11 -1.21 12.76
CA MET A 238 5.26 -1.96 13.68
C MET A 238 5.93 -3.23 14.26
N PRO A 239 6.58 -4.10 13.46
CA PRO A 239 7.24 -5.28 14.02
C PRO A 239 8.34 -4.90 15.01
N GLU A 240 9.11 -3.83 14.72
CA GLU A 240 10.17 -3.36 15.60
C GLU A 240 9.62 -2.72 16.88
N MET A 241 8.54 -1.94 16.78
CA MET A 241 7.86 -1.38 17.95
C MET A 241 7.35 -2.47 18.90
N LEU A 242 6.78 -3.55 18.34
CA LEU A 242 6.30 -4.68 19.15
C LEU A 242 7.45 -5.50 19.74
N ARG A 243 8.56 -5.64 19.00
CA ARG A 243 9.75 -6.37 19.45
C ARG A 243 10.47 -5.70 20.63
N THR A 244 10.39 -4.37 20.74
CA THR A 244 10.94 -3.65 21.90
C THR A 244 10.04 -3.73 23.15
N GLY A 245 8.84 -4.28 22.99
CA GLY A 245 7.91 -4.61 24.07
C GLY A 245 7.98 -6.10 24.47
N PRO A 246 6.85 -6.67 24.94
CA PRO A 246 6.80 -8.04 25.48
C PRO A 246 6.78 -9.15 24.41
N TRP A 247 7.07 -8.85 23.14
CA TRP A 247 6.94 -9.80 22.04
C TRP A 247 8.30 -10.26 21.51
N SER A 248 8.41 -11.55 21.21
CA SER A 248 9.54 -12.06 20.43
C SER A 248 9.45 -11.55 18.97
N THR A 249 10.54 -11.61 18.22
CA THR A 249 10.59 -11.25 16.79
C THR A 249 9.49 -11.96 16.01
N ARG A 250 9.32 -13.27 16.24
CA ARG A 250 8.27 -14.08 15.63
C ARG A 250 6.87 -13.66 16.06
N GLY A 251 6.66 -13.41 17.37
CA GLY A 251 5.38 -12.94 17.90
C GLY A 251 4.98 -11.57 17.36
N ALA A 252 5.92 -10.63 17.27
CA ALA A 252 5.69 -9.31 16.68
C ALA A 252 5.29 -9.39 15.20
N ALA A 253 5.94 -10.26 14.43
CA ALA A 253 5.61 -10.48 13.02
C ALA A 253 4.21 -11.06 12.84
N TRP A 254 3.85 -12.12 13.58
CA TRP A 254 2.51 -12.71 13.54
C TRP A 254 1.41 -11.75 14.00
N LEU A 255 1.68 -10.97 15.04
CA LEU A 255 0.71 -9.98 15.52
C LEU A 255 0.47 -8.88 14.49
N THR A 256 1.54 -8.38 13.86
CA THR A 256 1.43 -7.40 12.77
C THR A 256 0.65 -7.98 11.58
N ALA A 257 0.93 -9.22 11.18
CA ALA A 257 0.22 -9.93 10.13
C ALA A 257 -1.27 -10.11 10.47
N GLY A 258 -1.59 -10.49 11.71
CA GLY A 258 -2.94 -10.59 12.22
C GLY A 258 -3.70 -9.26 12.13
N GLY A 259 -3.06 -8.16 12.50
CA GLY A 259 -3.61 -6.82 12.35
C GLY A 259 -3.95 -6.48 10.89
N ILE A 260 -3.05 -6.80 9.94
CA ILE A 260 -3.32 -6.60 8.50
C ILE A 260 -4.51 -7.45 8.06
N THR A 261 -4.58 -8.71 8.49
CA THR A 261 -5.68 -9.63 8.14
C THR A 261 -7.03 -9.09 8.60
N VAL A 262 -7.14 -8.69 9.87
CA VAL A 262 -8.36 -8.07 10.42
C VAL A 262 -8.68 -6.77 9.68
N GLY A 263 -7.67 -5.99 9.33
CA GLY A 263 -7.80 -4.77 8.55
C GLY A 263 -8.37 -5.00 7.14
N VAL A 264 -7.92 -6.05 6.45
CA VAL A 264 -8.45 -6.44 5.12
C VAL A 264 -9.94 -6.80 5.23
N ILE A 265 -10.31 -7.61 6.23
CA ILE A 265 -11.72 -7.95 6.48
C ILE A 265 -12.53 -6.68 6.75
N GLY A 266 -12.01 -5.78 7.60
CA GLY A 266 -12.64 -4.49 7.90
C GLY A 266 -12.84 -3.64 6.64
N SER A 267 -11.85 -3.58 5.77
CA SER A 267 -11.90 -2.77 4.53
C SER A 267 -12.91 -3.28 3.50
N LEU A 268 -13.23 -4.57 3.52
CA LEU A 268 -14.26 -5.16 2.66
C LEU A 268 -15.67 -4.89 3.19
N ILE A 269 -15.82 -4.78 4.51
CA ILE A 269 -17.13 -4.70 5.16
C ILE A 269 -17.55 -3.25 5.45
N ILE A 270 -16.64 -2.46 6.03
CA ILE A 270 -16.96 -1.14 6.61
C ILE A 270 -17.41 -0.13 5.55
N PRO A 271 -16.69 0.08 4.42
CA PRO A 271 -17.07 1.11 3.46
C PRO A 271 -18.47 0.94 2.87
N GLY A 272 -18.90 -0.33 2.67
CA GLY A 272 -20.20 -0.65 2.11
C GLY A 272 -21.36 -0.54 3.12
N ARG A 273 -21.08 -0.61 4.44
CA ARG A 273 -22.10 -0.55 5.48
C ARG A 273 -22.29 0.81 6.12
N VAL A 274 -21.31 1.71 5.98
CA VAL A 274 -21.38 3.05 6.55
C VAL A 274 -22.19 3.97 5.64
N ASN A 275 -23.29 4.51 6.18
CA ASN A 275 -24.11 5.49 5.48
C ASN A 275 -23.25 6.66 4.98
N PRO A 276 -23.38 7.09 3.69
CA PRO A 276 -22.60 8.18 3.13
C PRO A 276 -22.53 9.44 4.00
N HIS A 277 -23.66 9.90 4.54
CA HIS A 277 -23.72 11.10 5.38
C HIS A 277 -22.99 10.95 6.73
N LYS A 278 -22.78 9.71 7.22
CA LYS A 278 -22.08 9.42 8.48
C LYS A 278 -20.60 9.08 8.29
N ARG A 279 -20.08 9.02 7.05
CA ARG A 279 -18.67 8.68 6.77
C ARG A 279 -17.66 9.58 7.49
N PRO A 280 -17.81 10.92 7.52
CA PRO A 280 -16.87 11.77 8.25
C PRO A 280 -16.88 11.51 9.76
N GLN A 281 -18.05 11.29 10.35
CA GLN A 281 -18.20 10.94 11.78
C GLN A 281 -17.51 9.62 12.08
N PHE A 282 -17.76 8.60 11.25
CA PHE A 282 -17.18 7.28 11.42
C PHE A 282 -15.65 7.32 11.29
N LEU A 283 -15.11 8.04 10.31
CA LEU A 283 -13.67 8.27 10.19
C LEU A 283 -13.09 8.99 11.41
N THR A 284 -13.80 10.00 11.96
CA THR A 284 -13.38 10.66 13.20
C THR A 284 -13.22 9.66 14.34
N MET A 285 -14.23 8.81 14.56
CA MET A 285 -14.17 7.76 15.59
C MET A 285 -13.03 6.76 15.33
N MET A 286 -12.84 6.34 14.08
CA MET A 286 -11.76 5.45 13.68
C MET A 286 -10.38 6.04 14.03
N PHE A 287 -10.14 7.32 13.72
CA PHE A 287 -8.85 7.95 14.01
C PHE A 287 -8.63 8.21 15.50
N ILE A 288 -9.68 8.51 16.26
CA ILE A 288 -9.58 8.58 17.73
C ILE A 288 -9.19 7.20 18.27
N ALA A 289 -9.88 6.13 17.85
CA ALA A 289 -9.55 4.77 18.23
C ALA A 289 -8.12 4.38 17.84
N MET A 290 -7.66 4.81 16.65
CA MET A 290 -6.29 4.64 16.18
C MET A 290 -5.27 5.28 17.13
N GLY A 291 -5.47 6.55 17.48
CA GLY A 291 -4.57 7.27 18.39
C GLY A 291 -4.46 6.62 19.75
N ILE A 292 -5.61 6.21 20.34
CA ILE A 292 -5.67 5.48 21.61
C ILE A 292 -4.95 4.12 21.48
N SER A 293 -5.19 3.39 20.40
CA SER A 293 -4.58 2.07 20.18
C SER A 293 -3.07 2.15 19.95
N VAL A 294 -2.60 3.16 19.22
CA VAL A 294 -1.16 3.38 19.06
C VAL A 294 -0.51 3.72 20.40
N TRP A 295 -1.17 4.56 21.22
CA TRP A 295 -0.71 4.86 22.58
C TRP A 295 -0.68 3.62 23.47
N ALA A 296 -1.68 2.74 23.36
CA ALA A 296 -1.75 1.49 24.12
C ALA A 296 -0.55 0.55 23.89
N LEU A 297 0.19 0.70 22.78
CA LEU A 297 1.43 -0.06 22.55
C LEU A 297 2.57 0.30 23.49
N THR A 298 2.50 1.41 24.23
CA THR A 298 3.49 1.79 25.26
C THR A 298 3.29 1.04 26.58
N VAL A 299 2.12 0.43 26.76
CA VAL A 299 1.80 -0.33 27.98
C VAL A 299 2.29 -1.77 27.81
N SER A 300 3.00 -2.30 28.80
CA SER A 300 3.55 -3.67 28.78
C SER A 300 2.47 -4.75 29.03
N SER A 301 1.42 -4.79 28.20
CA SER A 301 0.32 -5.76 28.29
C SER A 301 0.07 -6.44 26.95
N GLN A 302 0.33 -7.75 26.88
CA GLN A 302 0.09 -8.54 25.66
C GLN A 302 -1.36 -8.51 25.22
N THR A 303 -2.31 -8.63 26.16
CA THR A 303 -3.75 -8.59 25.86
C THR A 303 -4.15 -7.24 25.25
N LEU A 304 -3.65 -6.14 25.82
CA LEU A 304 -3.92 -4.80 25.30
C LEU A 304 -3.36 -4.61 23.89
N HIS A 305 -2.17 -5.16 23.63
CA HIS A 305 -1.55 -5.13 22.30
C HIS A 305 -2.40 -5.89 21.27
N LEU A 306 -3.01 -7.04 21.62
CA LEU A 306 -3.88 -7.77 20.70
C LEU A 306 -5.06 -6.91 20.24
N PHE A 307 -5.75 -6.26 21.19
CA PHE A 307 -6.87 -5.35 20.85
C PHE A 307 -6.39 -4.12 20.08
N ALA A 308 -5.29 -3.51 20.51
CA ALA A 308 -4.75 -2.33 19.87
C ALA A 308 -4.38 -2.61 18.40
N ILE A 309 -3.70 -3.72 18.13
CA ILE A 309 -3.30 -4.12 16.77
C ILE A 309 -4.50 -4.43 15.88
N ALA A 310 -5.56 -5.06 16.43
CA ALA A 310 -6.78 -5.29 15.67
C ALA A 310 -7.44 -3.97 15.25
N VAL A 311 -7.56 -3.01 16.17
CA VAL A 311 -8.12 -1.68 15.87
C VAL A 311 -7.22 -0.93 14.89
N ILE A 312 -5.91 -0.90 15.11
CA ILE A 312 -4.93 -0.28 14.20
C ILE A 312 -5.07 -0.87 12.79
N GLY A 313 -5.16 -2.21 12.67
CA GLY A 313 -5.32 -2.89 11.40
C GLY A 313 -6.60 -2.47 10.67
N ILE A 314 -7.75 -2.50 11.36
CA ILE A 314 -9.04 -2.09 10.80
C ILE A 314 -8.97 -0.64 10.29
N VAL A 315 -8.52 0.28 11.14
CA VAL A 315 -8.48 1.71 10.80
C VAL A 315 -7.55 1.95 9.63
N ARG A 316 -6.33 1.41 9.69
CA ARG A 316 -5.30 1.63 8.67
C ARG A 316 -5.74 1.17 7.29
N VAL A 317 -6.28 -0.04 7.17
CA VAL A 317 -6.64 -0.63 5.86
C VAL A 317 -7.96 -0.06 5.34
N SER A 318 -8.91 0.29 6.22
CA SER A 318 -10.22 0.81 5.81
C SER A 318 -10.23 2.31 5.52
N SER A 319 -9.24 3.07 6.02
CA SER A 319 -9.23 4.54 5.89
C SER A 319 -9.08 5.02 4.44
N VAL A 320 -8.24 4.35 3.63
CA VAL A 320 -8.03 4.73 2.23
C VAL A 320 -9.31 4.62 1.41
N PRO A 321 -10.02 3.46 1.37
CA PRO A 321 -11.27 3.36 0.64
C PRO A 321 -12.35 4.29 1.19
N MET A 322 -12.42 4.52 2.51
CA MET A 322 -13.36 5.47 3.10
C MET A 322 -13.09 6.92 2.68
N ALA A 323 -11.82 7.34 2.66
CA ALA A 323 -11.43 8.69 2.21
C ALA A 323 -11.64 8.86 0.70
N MET A 324 -11.41 7.80 -0.10
CA MET A 324 -11.72 7.80 -1.53
C MET A 324 -13.22 7.97 -1.77
N LEU A 325 -14.07 7.31 -0.98
CA LEU A 325 -15.53 7.51 -1.05
C LEU A 325 -15.97 8.92 -0.69
N LEU A 326 -15.25 9.62 0.21
CA LEU A 326 -15.50 11.06 0.45
C LEU A 326 -15.15 11.89 -0.77
N LEU A 327 -14.04 11.58 -1.45
CA LEU A 327 -13.63 12.26 -2.67
C LEU A 327 -14.67 12.07 -3.78
N MET A 328 -15.14 10.85 -3.99
CA MET A 328 -16.17 10.50 -4.97
C MET A 328 -17.54 11.13 -4.69
N SER A 329 -17.85 11.38 -3.41
CA SER A 329 -19.10 12.03 -2.99
C SER A 329 -19.01 13.56 -3.01
N SER A 330 -17.87 14.14 -3.39
CA SER A 330 -17.66 15.59 -3.41
C SER A 330 -18.24 16.22 -4.68
N ARG A 331 -19.12 17.20 -4.54
CA ARG A 331 -19.62 18.01 -5.69
C ARG A 331 -18.51 18.78 -6.42
N SER A 332 -17.42 19.07 -5.73
CA SER A 332 -16.26 19.73 -6.33
C SER A 332 -15.51 18.85 -7.34
N VAL A 333 -15.82 17.53 -7.38
CA VAL A 333 -15.17 16.57 -8.26
C VAL A 333 -16.22 15.95 -9.20
N PRO A 334 -16.40 16.51 -10.41
CA PRO A 334 -17.24 15.90 -11.42
C PRO A 334 -16.73 14.50 -11.82
N ASP A 335 -17.63 13.59 -12.20
CA ASP A 335 -17.27 12.22 -12.60
C ASP A 335 -16.19 12.19 -13.68
N ALA A 336 -16.26 13.10 -14.66
CA ALA A 336 -15.25 13.23 -15.73
C ALA A 336 -13.85 13.62 -15.23
N ARG A 337 -13.69 14.11 -13.98
CA ARG A 337 -12.42 14.51 -13.37
C ARG A 337 -11.99 13.59 -12.22
N MET A 338 -12.70 12.49 -12.02
CA MET A 338 -12.42 11.58 -10.90
C MET A 338 -11.04 10.93 -11.02
N GLY A 339 -10.55 10.65 -12.23
CA GLY A 339 -9.20 10.16 -12.46
C GLY A 339 -8.12 11.11 -11.96
N VAL A 340 -8.26 12.39 -12.32
CA VAL A 340 -7.35 13.47 -11.86
C VAL A 340 -7.39 13.64 -10.34
N ALA A 341 -8.59 13.65 -9.77
CA ALA A 341 -8.79 13.78 -8.33
C ALA A 341 -8.18 12.61 -7.56
N GLY A 342 -8.35 11.38 -8.05
CA GLY A 342 -7.71 10.18 -7.52
C GLY A 342 -6.19 10.24 -7.62
N GLY A 343 -5.65 10.70 -8.74
CA GLY A 343 -4.21 10.94 -8.91
C GLY A 343 -3.66 11.92 -7.88
N LEU A 344 -4.32 13.06 -7.67
CA LEU A 344 -3.96 14.03 -6.63
C LEU A 344 -4.04 13.43 -5.23
N PHE A 345 -5.07 12.61 -4.95
CA PHE A 345 -5.23 11.92 -3.68
C PHE A 345 -4.03 11.00 -3.37
N PHE A 346 -3.65 10.15 -4.30
CA PHE A 346 -2.49 9.29 -4.12
C PHE A 346 -1.17 10.08 -4.06
N THR A 347 -1.03 11.12 -4.87
CA THR A 347 0.15 12.02 -4.82
C THR A 347 0.32 12.64 -3.43
N ALA A 348 -0.75 13.22 -2.88
CA ALA A 348 -0.74 13.78 -1.53
C ALA A 348 -0.50 12.69 -0.47
N GLY A 349 -1.10 11.50 -0.66
CA GLY A 349 -0.89 10.35 0.19
C GLY A 349 0.58 9.92 0.23
N GLU A 350 1.22 9.75 -0.91
CA GLU A 350 2.61 9.28 -0.97
C GLU A 350 3.62 10.28 -0.40
N LEU A 351 3.32 11.58 -0.39
CA LEU A 351 4.09 12.55 0.40
C LEU A 351 4.09 12.20 1.89
N GLY A 352 2.93 11.75 2.42
CA GLY A 352 2.82 11.19 3.75
C GLY A 352 3.58 9.87 3.89
N GLY A 353 3.46 9.00 2.87
CA GLY A 353 4.15 7.71 2.80
C GLY A 353 5.67 7.82 2.86
N VAL A 354 6.24 8.85 2.24
CA VAL A 354 7.68 9.19 2.33
C VAL A 354 8.04 9.69 3.72
N SER A 355 7.30 10.68 4.22
CA SER A 355 7.65 11.39 5.45
C SER A 355 7.40 10.54 6.71
N GLY A 356 6.38 9.69 6.71
CA GLY A 356 6.00 8.89 7.88
C GLY A 356 7.14 8.02 8.42
N PRO A 357 7.66 7.05 7.67
CA PRO A 357 8.73 6.17 8.15
C PRO A 357 9.99 6.93 8.54
N TRP A 358 10.33 8.01 7.82
CA TRP A 358 11.50 8.83 8.08
C TRP A 358 11.37 9.61 9.40
N ILE A 359 10.24 10.29 9.62
CA ILE A 359 10.00 11.05 10.86
C ILE A 359 9.95 10.13 12.07
N ILE A 360 9.34 8.94 11.94
CA ILE A 360 9.36 7.94 13.02
C ILE A 360 10.77 7.45 13.31
N GLY A 361 11.61 7.28 12.27
CA GLY A 361 13.02 6.94 12.43
C GLY A 361 13.81 8.02 13.18
N ILE A 362 13.57 9.31 12.87
CA ILE A 362 14.18 10.45 13.59
C ILE A 362 13.70 10.47 15.04
N ALA A 363 12.39 10.34 15.28
CA ALA A 363 11.83 10.31 16.62
C ALA A 363 12.43 9.17 17.47
N ARG A 364 12.59 7.98 16.88
CA ARG A 364 13.22 6.84 17.55
C ARG A 364 14.71 7.04 17.81
N GLN A 365 15.43 7.72 16.93
CA GLN A 365 16.84 8.02 17.10
C GLN A 365 17.11 8.95 18.30
N ASN A 366 16.19 9.89 18.53
CA ASN A 366 16.31 10.89 19.59
C ASN A 366 15.68 10.45 20.92
N SER A 367 15.30 9.18 21.06
CA SER A 367 14.65 8.60 22.25
C SER A 367 15.26 7.25 22.60
N ALA A 368 15.23 6.89 23.88
CA ALA A 368 15.65 5.57 24.34
C ALA A 368 14.70 4.44 23.87
N ASP A 369 13.44 4.78 23.59
CA ASP A 369 12.36 3.86 23.20
C ASP A 369 11.50 4.42 22.04
N PHE A 370 10.36 3.81 21.77
CA PHE A 370 9.39 4.28 20.77
C PHE A 370 8.38 5.30 21.32
N GLY A 371 8.50 5.80 22.54
CA GLY A 371 7.53 6.72 23.14
C GLY A 371 7.30 7.98 22.30
N SER A 372 8.39 8.63 21.83
CA SER A 372 8.30 9.79 20.92
C SER A 372 7.69 9.43 19.57
N SER A 373 7.98 8.25 19.02
CA SER A 373 7.39 7.75 17.77
C SER A 373 5.89 7.52 17.92
N VAL A 374 5.47 6.92 19.03
CA VAL A 374 4.05 6.73 19.40
C VAL A 374 3.35 8.09 19.55
N ALA A 375 3.98 9.07 20.21
CA ALA A 375 3.42 10.42 20.34
C ALA A 375 3.18 11.09 18.99
N VAL A 376 4.13 10.99 18.04
CA VAL A 376 3.98 11.50 16.66
C VAL A 376 2.82 10.82 15.94
N LEU A 377 2.73 9.48 16.00
CA LEU A 377 1.67 8.72 15.35
C LEU A 377 0.29 9.05 15.95
N SER A 378 0.20 9.15 17.28
CA SER A 378 -1.04 9.52 17.97
C SER A 378 -1.45 10.96 17.65
N LEU A 379 -0.50 11.89 17.54
CA LEU A 379 -0.76 13.26 17.09
C LEU A 379 -1.29 13.28 15.66
N MET A 380 -0.69 12.52 14.73
CA MET A 380 -1.18 12.43 13.35
C MET A 380 -2.58 11.82 13.27
N ALA A 381 -2.89 10.82 14.10
CA ALA A 381 -4.23 10.28 14.21
C ALA A 381 -5.23 11.32 14.77
N ALA A 382 -4.85 12.10 15.78
CA ALA A 382 -5.67 13.20 16.32
C ALA A 382 -5.93 14.30 15.28
N VAL A 383 -4.90 14.66 14.49
CA VAL A 383 -5.01 15.62 13.38
C VAL A 383 -5.97 15.09 12.30
N SER A 384 -5.89 13.81 11.96
CA SER A 384 -6.82 13.15 11.03
C SER A 384 -8.26 13.15 11.57
N ALA A 385 -8.44 12.84 12.86
CA ALA A 385 -9.74 12.88 13.53
C ALA A 385 -10.34 14.30 13.50
N PHE A 386 -9.53 15.32 13.81
CA PHE A 386 -9.95 16.71 13.76
C PHE A 386 -10.33 17.15 12.34
N ALA A 387 -9.57 16.77 11.33
CA ALA A 387 -9.90 17.05 9.93
C ALA A 387 -11.25 16.43 9.54
N CYS A 388 -11.49 15.15 9.88
CA CYS A 388 -12.77 14.50 9.62
C CYS A 388 -13.94 15.12 10.39
N TRP A 389 -13.72 15.52 11.65
CA TRP A 389 -14.72 16.21 12.45
C TRP A 389 -15.10 17.59 11.86
N ARG A 390 -14.13 18.33 11.31
CA ARG A 390 -14.36 19.59 10.59
C ARG A 390 -15.21 19.37 9.32
N PHE A 391 -15.00 18.23 8.59
CA PHE A 391 -15.86 17.86 7.48
C PHE A 391 -17.30 17.64 7.92
N TRP A 392 -17.48 16.90 9.02
CA TRP A 392 -18.81 16.66 9.57
C TRP A 392 -19.52 17.95 9.95
N ARG A 393 -18.85 18.84 10.71
CA ARG A 393 -19.45 20.13 11.15
C ARG A 393 -19.75 21.10 10.02
N SER A 394 -19.07 21.03 8.90
CA SER A 394 -19.29 21.93 7.76
C SER A 394 -20.51 21.54 6.90
N GLY A 395 -21.29 20.51 7.27
CA GLY A 395 -22.43 20.06 6.48
C GLY A 395 -22.05 19.57 5.08
N PHE A 396 -20.82 19.10 4.92
CA PHE A 396 -20.22 18.74 3.63
C PHE A 396 -21.10 17.84 2.75
N LEU A 397 -21.93 16.98 3.39
CA LEU A 397 -22.83 16.05 2.71
C LEU A 397 -24.31 16.49 2.77
N ASP A 398 -24.67 17.52 3.57
CA ASP A 398 -26.04 18.02 3.64
C ASP A 398 -26.35 18.93 2.46
N HIS A 399 -25.30 19.41 1.79
CA HIS A 399 -25.37 20.16 0.53
C HIS A 399 -24.93 19.30 -0.66
N ALA A 400 -24.72 17.99 -0.48
CA ALA A 400 -24.44 17.00 -1.52
C ALA A 400 -25.74 16.22 -1.89
#